data_18bc5fc33c2b1c7c196f8eec9d9dc7d2
#
_entry.id   18bc5fc33c2b1c7c196f8eec9d9dc7d2
#
_cell.length_a   1.000
_cell.length_b   1.000
_cell.length_c   1.000
_cell.angle_alpha   90.00
_cell.angle_beta   90.00
_cell.angle_gamma   90.00
#
_symmetry.space_group_name_H-M   'P 1'
#
loop_
_entity.id
_entity.type
_entity.pdbx_description
1 polymer ?
#
loop_
_entity_poly.entity_id
_entity_poly.type
_entity_poly.pdbx_seq_one_letter_code
_entity_poly.pdbx_strand_id
1 'polypeptide(L)'
;NPALRVPAQKPLPHIPPLPPHARNVAGNSYGSRGVLDSTTLKAEVTSPSLKKRVFVPTTTVHLTDRIPRVSADELLAGFRPSERFGEVSFDSYIPDPNQPSQAEAVQKLKDFGDKINGGGAGAGFFGRLFGGKKKDSTKAGLYLDGGFGVGKTHLLASLWHYVDGPKAFGTFVEYTNLVGALTFRKTVEALSSYKLVCIDEFELDDPGDTVLMSRLMRELADAGVKLVATSNTLPGALGEGRFAAEDFKREIQVLASQFEVHRVDGEDFRHRGLPAAPEPVADDAFDAKVEEVFGGQTVGVDNFADLVEHLAKVHPSRYRQLIDGLDGIAWRDVHPITEQSVALRFVVLADRLYDKDLPIVSSGVPFDKVFTE
;
A
#
# COMPACT_ATOMS: atom_id res chain seq x y z
N ASN A 1 1.34 -31.82 42.92
CA ASN A 1 0.76 -31.80 41.60
C ASN A 1 -0.73 -31.43 41.69
N PRO A 2 -1.13 -30.19 41.48
CA PRO A 2 -2.52 -29.87 41.25
C PRO A 2 -2.75 -29.57 39.76
N ALA A 3 -3.72 -30.25 39.21
CA ALA A 3 -4.20 -30.17 37.86
C ALA A 3 -4.77 -28.79 37.55
N LEU A 4 -4.29 -28.16 36.47
CA LEU A 4 -4.84 -26.95 35.84
C LEU A 4 -6.21 -27.30 35.21
N ARG A 5 -7.27 -26.74 35.77
CA ARG A 5 -8.63 -26.76 35.19
C ARG A 5 -8.68 -25.66 34.12
N VAL A 6 -8.95 -26.03 32.88
CA VAL A 6 -9.30 -25.14 31.77
C VAL A 6 -10.74 -24.64 32.01
N PRO A 7 -11.01 -23.32 31.97
CA PRO A 7 -12.37 -22.83 32.08
C PRO A 7 -13.13 -23.04 30.76
N ALA A 8 -14.41 -23.44 30.89
CA ALA A 8 -15.32 -23.68 29.79
C ALA A 8 -15.59 -22.41 28.97
N GLN A 9 -15.49 -22.53 27.65
CA GLN A 9 -15.85 -21.46 26.69
C GLN A 9 -17.36 -21.18 26.76
N LYS A 10 -17.71 -19.91 26.89
CA LYS A 10 -19.08 -19.41 26.73
C LYS A 10 -19.51 -19.49 25.27
N PRO A 11 -20.75 -19.86 24.94
CA PRO A 11 -21.24 -19.84 23.57
C PRO A 11 -21.38 -18.40 23.05
N LEU A 12 -20.98 -18.22 21.78
CA LEU A 12 -21.08 -16.98 21.04
C LEU A 12 -22.53 -16.56 20.78
N PRO A 13 -22.88 -15.28 20.79
CA PRO A 13 -24.21 -14.79 20.48
C PRO A 13 -24.53 -14.97 18.99
N HIS A 14 -25.78 -15.38 18.73
CA HIS A 14 -26.37 -15.53 17.39
C HIS A 14 -26.41 -14.19 16.66
N ILE A 15 -25.75 -14.09 15.51
CA ILE A 15 -25.85 -12.94 14.59
C ILE A 15 -26.91 -13.29 13.54
N PRO A 16 -27.97 -12.49 13.36
CA PRO A 16 -28.95 -12.70 12.29
C PRO A 16 -28.36 -12.39 10.90
N PRO A 17 -28.83 -13.07 9.83
CA PRO A 17 -28.34 -12.83 8.47
C PRO A 17 -28.76 -11.46 7.93
N LEU A 18 -27.84 -10.78 7.23
CA LEU A 18 -28.06 -9.52 6.54
C LEU A 18 -29.05 -9.69 5.36
N PRO A 19 -29.90 -8.69 5.07
CA PRO A 19 -30.85 -8.73 3.96
C PRO A 19 -30.12 -8.59 2.61
N PRO A 20 -30.65 -9.19 1.54
CA PRO A 20 -30.02 -9.11 0.21
C PRO A 20 -30.22 -7.72 -0.40
N HIS A 21 -29.14 -7.08 -0.81
CA HIS A 21 -29.17 -5.79 -1.49
C HIS A 21 -29.80 -5.86 -2.87
N ALA A 22 -30.67 -4.90 -3.08
CA ALA A 22 -31.48 -4.65 -4.25
C ALA A 22 -30.69 -4.54 -5.56
N ARG A 23 -31.10 -5.30 -6.56
CA ARG A 23 -30.76 -5.03 -7.95
C ARG A 23 -31.66 -3.92 -8.46
N ASN A 24 -31.06 -2.91 -9.06
CA ASN A 24 -31.75 -1.84 -9.77
C ASN A 24 -32.63 -2.38 -10.90
N VAL A 25 -33.89 -2.05 -10.82
CA VAL A 25 -34.85 -2.18 -11.91
C VAL A 25 -35.09 -0.78 -12.47
N ALA A 26 -34.69 -0.56 -13.71
CA ALA A 26 -35.25 0.54 -14.52
C ALA A 26 -36.51 0.03 -15.18
N GLY A 27 -37.61 0.68 -14.87
CA GLY A 27 -38.93 0.33 -15.36
C GLY A 27 -39.20 0.82 -16.76
N ASN A 28 -40.19 0.20 -17.39
CA ASN A 28 -41.18 0.95 -18.15
C ASN A 28 -42.52 0.20 -18.20
N SER A 29 -43.55 0.96 -18.00
CA SER A 29 -44.95 0.62 -17.87
C SER A 29 -45.68 0.61 -19.22
N TYR A 30 -46.94 0.13 -19.16
CA TYR A 30 -48.10 0.09 -20.08
C TYR A 30 -48.22 -1.21 -20.86
N GLY A 31 -49.29 -1.96 -20.80
CA GLY A 31 -50.67 -1.70 -20.56
C GLY A 31 -51.51 -2.66 -21.43
N SER A 32 -52.57 -3.22 -20.85
CA SER A 32 -53.82 -3.74 -21.44
C SER A 32 -53.84 -5.02 -22.33
N ARG A 33 -54.53 -5.98 -21.78
CA ARG A 33 -55.58 -6.90 -22.33
C ARG A 33 -55.70 -7.10 -23.85
N GLY A 34 -55.68 -8.36 -24.26
CA GLY A 34 -56.24 -8.84 -25.51
C GLY A 34 -56.22 -10.38 -25.60
N VAL A 35 -57.39 -10.95 -25.84
CA VAL A 35 -57.79 -12.35 -25.81
C VAL A 35 -57.49 -13.01 -27.15
N LEU A 36 -57.10 -14.30 -27.12
CA LEU A 36 -57.24 -15.39 -28.08
C LEU A 36 -56.84 -15.18 -29.57
N ASP A 37 -55.98 -15.98 -30.12
CA ASP A 37 -56.37 -17.05 -31.02
C ASP A 37 -55.24 -18.06 -31.29
N SER A 38 -55.62 -19.31 -31.47
CA SER A 38 -54.80 -20.44 -31.78
C SER A 38 -54.56 -20.55 -33.26
N THR A 39 -53.36 -20.30 -33.77
CA THR A 39 -52.98 -20.78 -35.11
C THR A 39 -51.49 -21.15 -35.13
N THR A 40 -51.26 -22.39 -35.47
CA THR A 40 -50.00 -23.08 -35.67
C THR A 40 -49.06 -22.31 -36.60
N LEU A 41 -47.94 -21.84 -36.04
CA LEU A 41 -46.79 -21.43 -36.84
C LEU A 41 -45.55 -22.15 -36.35
N LYS A 42 -44.97 -22.97 -37.23
CA LYS A 42 -43.65 -23.58 -37.07
C LYS A 42 -42.62 -22.47 -36.86
N ALA A 43 -42.12 -22.32 -35.65
CA ALA A 43 -40.96 -21.51 -35.39
C ALA A 43 -39.71 -22.31 -35.81
N GLU A 44 -39.06 -21.88 -36.85
CA GLU A 44 -37.67 -22.24 -37.15
C GLU A 44 -36.83 -21.76 -35.99
N VAL A 45 -36.21 -22.71 -35.27
CA VAL A 45 -35.18 -22.44 -34.25
C VAL A 45 -33.94 -21.97 -35.02
N THR A 46 -33.85 -20.66 -35.23
CA THR A 46 -32.57 -20.04 -35.60
C THR A 46 -31.66 -20.11 -34.36
N SER A 47 -30.69 -20.98 -34.42
CA SER A 47 -29.58 -21.07 -33.47
C SER A 47 -28.96 -19.68 -33.26
N PRO A 48 -28.75 -19.21 -32.01
CA PRO A 48 -28.04 -17.97 -31.79
C PRO A 48 -26.61 -18.14 -32.35
N SER A 49 -26.30 -17.29 -33.34
CA SER A 49 -24.98 -17.16 -33.92
C SER A 49 -23.95 -17.09 -32.78
N LEU A 50 -23.13 -18.12 -32.67
CA LEU A 50 -21.90 -18.10 -31.90
C LEU A 50 -21.05 -16.94 -32.42
N LYS A 51 -21.11 -15.80 -31.77
CA LYS A 51 -20.12 -14.73 -31.96
C LYS A 51 -18.77 -15.38 -31.80
N LYS A 52 -18.03 -15.58 -32.88
CA LYS A 52 -16.63 -15.98 -32.86
C LYS A 52 -15.92 -14.96 -31.91
N ARG A 53 -15.53 -15.41 -30.71
CA ARG A 53 -14.59 -14.64 -29.91
C ARG A 53 -13.36 -14.45 -30.77
N VAL A 54 -13.08 -13.21 -31.15
CA VAL A 54 -11.81 -12.87 -31.79
C VAL A 54 -10.75 -13.20 -30.76
N PHE A 55 -9.95 -14.19 -31.05
CA PHE A 55 -8.79 -14.54 -30.21
C PHE A 55 -7.77 -13.43 -30.37
N VAL A 56 -7.53 -12.67 -29.31
CA VAL A 56 -6.47 -11.68 -29.24
C VAL A 56 -5.38 -12.31 -28.37
N PRO A 57 -4.20 -12.60 -28.93
CA PRO A 57 -3.13 -13.25 -28.18
C PRO A 57 -2.61 -12.35 -27.07
N THR A 58 -2.15 -12.97 -25.98
CA THR A 58 -1.46 -12.30 -24.88
C THR A 58 -0.13 -11.72 -25.36
N THR A 59 0.17 -10.49 -24.96
CA THR A 59 1.50 -9.89 -25.18
C THR A 59 2.41 -10.28 -24.03
N THR A 60 3.42 -11.08 -24.32
CA THR A 60 4.39 -11.54 -23.31
C THR A 60 5.56 -10.59 -23.20
N VAL A 61 5.93 -10.23 -21.98
CA VAL A 61 7.09 -9.43 -21.63
C VAL A 61 7.86 -10.16 -20.51
N HIS A 62 9.18 -10.10 -20.52
CA HIS A 62 10.00 -10.67 -19.45
C HIS A 62 10.47 -9.57 -18.50
N LEU A 63 10.22 -9.74 -17.20
CA LEU A 63 10.75 -8.82 -16.19
C LEU A 63 12.28 -8.89 -16.15
N THR A 64 12.83 -10.07 -16.43
CA THR A 64 14.28 -10.33 -16.52
C THR A 64 14.98 -9.54 -17.61
N ASP A 65 14.27 -9.04 -18.62
CA ASP A 65 14.81 -8.17 -19.66
C ASP A 65 14.77 -6.68 -19.29
N ARG A 66 14.07 -6.34 -18.19
CA ARG A 66 13.88 -4.96 -17.78
C ARG A 66 14.92 -4.54 -16.74
N ILE A 67 15.68 -3.48 -17.05
CA ILE A 67 16.52 -2.78 -16.08
C ILE A 67 16.07 -1.32 -16.05
N PRO A 68 15.07 -0.97 -15.20
CA PRO A 68 14.53 0.37 -15.16
C PRO A 68 15.63 1.40 -14.84
N ARG A 69 15.74 2.43 -15.69
CA ARG A 69 16.55 3.60 -15.44
C ARG A 69 15.60 4.76 -15.20
N VAL A 70 15.65 5.29 -13.98
CA VAL A 70 14.74 6.36 -13.56
C VAL A 70 15.56 7.61 -13.34
N SER A 71 15.16 8.72 -13.98
CA SER A 71 15.74 10.04 -13.74
C SER A 71 15.34 10.58 -12.36
N ALA A 72 16.05 11.57 -11.88
CA ALA A 72 15.75 12.23 -10.62
C ALA A 72 14.33 12.83 -10.59
N ASP A 73 13.91 13.43 -11.69
CA ASP A 73 12.59 14.06 -11.82
C ASP A 73 11.48 13.01 -11.84
N GLU A 74 11.68 11.87 -12.50
CA GLU A 74 10.76 10.74 -12.47
C GLU A 74 10.67 10.11 -11.10
N LEU A 75 11.79 10.00 -10.35
CA LEU A 75 11.77 9.56 -8.96
C LEU A 75 10.90 10.49 -8.11
N LEU A 76 11.12 11.80 -8.16
CA LEU A 76 10.33 12.79 -7.42
C LEU A 76 8.84 12.75 -7.80
N ALA A 77 8.53 12.64 -9.09
CA ALA A 77 7.15 12.51 -9.58
C ALA A 77 6.46 11.22 -9.08
N GLY A 78 7.25 10.18 -8.78
CA GLY A 78 6.80 8.93 -8.22
C GLY A 78 6.43 8.98 -6.72
N PHE A 79 6.78 10.05 -6.01
CA PHE A 79 6.48 10.19 -4.57
C PHE A 79 5.01 10.54 -4.32
N ARG A 80 4.15 9.59 -4.62
CA ARG A 80 2.68 9.65 -4.44
C ARG A 80 2.16 8.30 -3.94
N PRO A 81 0.99 8.25 -3.31
CA PRO A 81 0.36 6.98 -2.93
C PRO A 81 0.26 6.03 -4.12
N SER A 82 0.31 4.72 -3.86
CA SER A 82 0.08 3.69 -4.89
C SER A 82 -1.36 3.78 -5.42
N GLU A 83 -1.63 3.16 -6.57
CA GLU A 83 -2.96 3.18 -7.21
C GLU A 83 -4.06 2.67 -6.27
N ARG A 84 -3.74 1.69 -5.44
CA ARG A 84 -4.64 1.17 -4.39
C ARG A 84 -5.10 2.24 -3.40
N PHE A 85 -4.26 3.22 -3.12
CA PHE A 85 -4.55 4.35 -2.24
C PHE A 85 -4.78 5.65 -3.01
N GLY A 86 -5.03 5.57 -4.32
CA GLY A 86 -5.21 6.72 -5.21
C GLY A 86 -6.45 7.55 -4.93
N GLU A 87 -7.51 6.94 -4.42
CA GLU A 87 -8.81 7.58 -4.17
C GLU A 87 -9.25 7.53 -2.70
N VAL A 88 -8.36 7.14 -1.78
CA VAL A 88 -8.71 7.07 -0.36
C VAL A 88 -8.86 8.46 0.26
N SER A 89 -9.71 8.55 1.26
CA SER A 89 -9.95 9.76 2.06
C SER A 89 -10.18 9.39 3.51
N PHE A 90 -10.21 10.38 4.40
CA PHE A 90 -10.60 10.16 5.79
C PHE A 90 -12.03 9.62 5.94
N ASP A 91 -12.90 9.87 4.97
CA ASP A 91 -14.30 9.39 5.00
C ASP A 91 -14.40 7.94 4.53
N SER A 92 -13.41 7.44 3.77
CA SER A 92 -13.31 6.03 3.39
C SER A 92 -12.67 5.14 4.48
N TYR A 93 -12.05 5.74 5.50
CA TYR A 93 -11.56 5.01 6.67
C TYR A 93 -12.69 4.79 7.66
N ILE A 94 -12.98 3.54 7.97
CA ILE A 94 -14.05 3.15 8.91
C ILE A 94 -13.42 2.73 10.24
N PRO A 95 -13.40 3.62 11.26
CA PRO A 95 -12.85 3.27 12.57
C PRO A 95 -13.66 2.14 13.23
N ASP A 96 -12.98 1.22 13.89
CA ASP A 96 -13.62 0.24 14.75
C ASP A 96 -14.14 0.94 16.02
N PRO A 97 -15.45 0.86 16.35
CA PRO A 97 -16.01 1.47 17.55
C PRO A 97 -15.36 0.99 18.86
N ASN A 98 -14.75 -0.21 18.85
CA ASN A 98 -14.04 -0.76 19.99
C ASN A 98 -12.59 -0.28 20.11
N GLN A 99 -12.11 0.51 19.13
CA GLN A 99 -10.73 1.01 19.06
C GLN A 99 -10.74 2.54 18.93
N PRO A 100 -10.95 3.28 20.04
CA PRO A 100 -11.07 4.75 20.01
C PRO A 100 -9.89 5.47 19.36
N SER A 101 -8.67 4.89 19.49
CA SER A 101 -7.43 5.42 18.91
C SER A 101 -7.50 5.59 17.38
N GLN A 102 -8.33 4.81 16.70
CA GLN A 102 -8.53 4.92 15.24
C GLN A 102 -9.29 6.20 14.87
N ALA A 103 -10.39 6.51 15.57
CA ALA A 103 -11.13 7.74 15.35
C ALA A 103 -10.33 8.98 15.77
N GLU A 104 -9.55 8.87 16.85
CA GLU A 104 -8.63 9.92 17.30
C GLU A 104 -7.52 10.18 16.26
N ALA A 105 -6.99 9.13 15.60
CA ALA A 105 -6.01 9.27 14.53
C ALA A 105 -6.57 10.08 13.36
N VAL A 106 -7.79 9.76 12.92
CA VAL A 106 -8.50 10.54 11.87
C VAL A 106 -8.58 12.01 12.24
N GLN A 107 -9.04 12.31 13.46
CA GLN A 107 -9.20 13.71 13.89
C GLN A 107 -7.86 14.43 13.98
N LYS A 108 -6.83 13.80 14.55
CA LYS A 108 -5.48 14.39 14.64
C LYS A 108 -4.89 14.69 13.27
N LEU A 109 -5.07 13.79 12.31
CA LEU A 109 -4.56 13.99 10.96
C LEU A 109 -5.33 15.07 10.21
N LYS A 110 -6.66 15.17 10.38
CA LYS A 110 -7.47 16.28 9.84
C LYS A 110 -6.99 17.62 10.42
N ASP A 111 -6.87 17.72 11.74
CA ASP A 111 -6.39 18.94 12.42
C ASP A 111 -4.95 19.32 11.98
N PHE A 112 -4.12 18.33 11.71
CA PHE A 112 -2.76 18.55 11.22
C PHE A 112 -2.78 19.04 9.76
N GLY A 113 -3.61 18.46 8.91
CA GLY A 113 -3.82 18.89 7.53
C GLY A 113 -4.39 20.30 7.42
N ASP A 114 -5.36 20.65 8.27
CA ASP A 114 -5.93 21.99 8.34
C ASP A 114 -4.89 23.06 8.66
N LYS A 115 -3.97 22.76 9.61
CA LYS A 115 -2.86 23.66 9.92
C LYS A 115 -1.91 23.85 8.72
N ILE A 116 -1.69 22.81 7.91
CA ILE A 116 -0.86 22.89 6.71
C ILE A 116 -1.55 23.71 5.62
N ASN A 117 -2.86 23.52 5.44
CA ASN A 117 -3.67 24.21 4.43
C ASN A 117 -3.95 25.69 4.79
N GLY A 118 -3.52 26.14 5.97
CA GLY A 118 -3.76 27.51 6.42
C GLY A 118 -5.04 27.69 7.20
N GLY A 119 -5.67 26.59 7.64
CA GLY A 119 -6.89 26.56 8.47
C GLY A 119 -6.76 27.10 9.90
N GLY A 120 -5.67 27.81 10.18
CA GLY A 120 -5.51 28.64 11.38
C GLY A 120 -5.93 30.09 11.21
N ALA A 121 -6.73 30.42 10.22
CA ALA A 121 -7.18 31.78 9.90
C ALA A 121 -8.20 32.38 10.89
N GLY A 122 -8.36 31.77 12.09
CA GLY A 122 -9.09 32.39 13.22
C GLY A 122 -8.22 33.24 14.15
N ALA A 123 -6.89 33.17 14.02
CA ALA A 123 -5.98 34.10 14.71
C ALA A 123 -5.72 35.29 13.78
N GLY A 124 -6.71 36.15 13.74
CA GLY A 124 -6.77 37.30 12.88
C GLY A 124 -5.52 38.18 12.97
N PHE A 125 -5.35 38.99 11.95
CA PHE A 125 -4.41 40.10 11.76
C PHE A 125 -3.99 40.83 13.06
N PHE A 126 -4.78 40.80 14.11
CA PHE A 126 -4.49 41.32 15.45
C PHE A 126 -3.50 40.51 16.26
N GLY A 127 -3.39 39.18 16.08
CA GLY A 127 -2.43 38.35 16.80
C GLY A 127 -0.97 38.56 16.36
N ARG A 128 -0.75 39.10 15.17
CA ARG A 128 0.58 39.40 14.62
C ARG A 128 1.18 40.71 15.16
N LEU A 129 0.37 41.61 15.75
CA LEU A 129 0.80 42.91 16.28
C LEU A 129 1.20 42.88 17.76
N PHE A 130 0.71 41.91 18.55
CA PHE A 130 0.92 41.86 20.00
C PHE A 130 1.44 40.53 20.55
N GLY A 131 1.67 39.51 19.69
CA GLY A 131 2.21 38.23 20.09
C GLY A 131 3.74 38.18 19.97
N GLY A 132 4.42 38.30 21.11
CA GLY A 132 5.82 37.92 21.19
C GLY A 132 5.98 36.48 20.66
N LYS A 133 7.13 36.18 19.99
CA LYS A 133 7.51 34.84 19.52
C LYS A 133 7.44 33.83 20.68
N LYS A 134 6.23 33.32 20.98
CA LYS A 134 6.11 32.00 21.59
C LYS A 134 6.60 31.05 20.50
N LYS A 135 7.76 30.47 20.71
CA LYS A 135 8.23 29.30 20.00
C LYS A 135 7.13 28.25 20.22
N ASP A 136 6.26 28.09 19.22
CA ASP A 136 5.23 27.07 19.23
C ASP A 136 5.95 25.74 19.37
N SER A 137 5.86 25.12 20.56
CA SER A 137 6.52 23.85 20.87
C SER A 137 5.80 22.66 20.20
N THR A 138 5.03 22.92 19.15
CA THR A 138 4.42 21.87 18.33
C THR A 138 5.51 21.16 17.57
N LYS A 139 5.60 19.85 17.82
CA LYS A 139 6.53 18.97 17.12
C LYS A 139 6.36 19.09 15.61
N ALA A 140 7.44 18.92 14.86
CA ALA A 140 7.46 19.13 13.41
C ALA A 140 6.58 18.11 12.66
N GLY A 141 6.28 16.95 13.27
CA GLY A 141 5.56 15.87 12.63
C GLY A 141 4.68 15.03 13.55
N LEU A 142 3.92 14.14 12.91
CA LEU A 142 3.14 13.07 13.54
C LEU A 142 3.73 11.70 13.19
N TYR A 143 3.67 10.77 14.11
CA TYR A 143 4.10 9.40 13.94
C TYR A 143 2.96 8.45 14.33
N LEU A 144 2.48 7.69 13.37
CA LEU A 144 1.44 6.69 13.59
C LEU A 144 2.10 5.34 13.85
N ASP A 145 2.03 4.91 15.11
CA ASP A 145 2.44 3.57 15.54
C ASP A 145 1.23 2.63 15.57
N GLY A 146 1.45 1.35 15.37
CA GLY A 146 0.38 0.35 15.50
C GLY A 146 0.68 -0.94 14.78
N GLY A 147 -0.10 -1.98 15.05
CA GLY A 147 0.03 -3.29 14.41
C GLY A 147 -0.14 -3.28 12.90
N PHE A 148 0.10 -4.44 12.30
CA PHE A 148 -0.19 -4.63 10.89
C PHE A 148 -1.69 -4.49 10.59
N GLY A 149 -2.03 -4.05 9.39
CA GLY A 149 -3.41 -4.05 8.88
C GLY A 149 -4.39 -3.10 9.56
N VAL A 150 -3.99 -2.25 10.52
CA VAL A 150 -4.89 -1.29 11.18
C VAL A 150 -5.20 -0.04 10.35
N GLY A 151 -4.70 0.04 9.11
CA GLY A 151 -5.00 1.10 8.16
C GLY A 151 -4.11 2.33 8.25
N LYS A 152 -2.90 2.26 8.80
CA LYS A 152 -1.96 3.39 8.89
C LYS A 152 -1.64 4.00 7.53
N THR A 153 -1.33 3.17 6.54
CA THR A 153 -1.07 3.62 5.15
C THR A 153 -2.29 4.32 4.54
N HIS A 154 -3.51 3.80 4.80
CA HIS A 154 -4.75 4.45 4.38
C HIS A 154 -4.89 5.86 4.99
N LEU A 155 -4.66 5.99 6.29
CA LEU A 155 -4.69 7.28 6.99
C LEU A 155 -3.63 8.25 6.47
N LEU A 156 -2.41 7.76 6.23
CA LEU A 156 -1.31 8.57 5.69
C LEU A 156 -1.62 9.05 4.27
N ALA A 157 -2.14 8.18 3.41
CA ALA A 157 -2.56 8.54 2.06
C ALA A 157 -3.75 9.50 2.06
N SER A 158 -4.72 9.31 2.98
CA SER A 158 -5.83 10.24 3.17
C SER A 158 -5.35 11.65 3.52
N LEU A 159 -4.36 11.77 4.39
CA LEU A 159 -3.74 13.06 4.70
C LEU A 159 -3.04 13.66 3.48
N TRP A 160 -2.31 12.82 2.72
CA TRP A 160 -1.66 13.28 1.50
C TRP A 160 -2.68 13.85 0.51
N HIS A 161 -3.83 13.20 0.31
CA HIS A 161 -4.90 13.71 -0.55
C HIS A 161 -5.54 14.98 0.01
N TYR A 162 -5.67 15.08 1.33
CA TYR A 162 -6.32 16.20 2.02
C TYR A 162 -5.50 17.50 2.00
N VAL A 163 -4.18 17.42 1.99
CA VAL A 163 -3.29 18.59 2.01
C VAL A 163 -3.13 19.18 0.62
N ASP A 164 -3.24 20.51 0.50
CA ASP A 164 -3.04 21.23 -0.76
C ASP A 164 -1.58 21.63 -1.01
N GLY A 165 -1.18 21.60 -2.28
CA GLY A 165 0.13 22.07 -2.73
C GLY A 165 1.19 20.98 -2.80
N PRO A 166 2.50 21.35 -2.89
CA PRO A 166 3.59 20.40 -3.05
C PRO A 166 3.69 19.47 -1.85
N LYS A 167 3.68 18.16 -2.12
CA LYS A 167 3.70 17.12 -1.12
C LYS A 167 4.30 15.84 -1.68
N ALA A 168 4.95 15.04 -0.83
CA ALA A 168 5.55 13.77 -1.20
C ALA A 168 5.00 12.64 -0.34
N PHE A 169 4.88 11.45 -0.94
CA PHE A 169 4.53 10.22 -0.27
C PHE A 169 5.45 9.10 -0.77
N GLY A 170 6.11 8.43 0.13
CA GLY A 170 6.97 7.29 -0.20
C GLY A 170 7.30 6.47 1.02
N THR A 171 7.86 5.28 0.80
CA THR A 171 8.38 4.44 1.88
C THR A 171 9.74 4.95 2.35
N PHE A 172 10.16 4.53 3.54
CA PHE A 172 11.49 4.83 4.06
C PHE A 172 12.60 4.49 3.04
N VAL A 173 12.51 3.31 2.43
CA VAL A 173 13.47 2.84 1.42
C VAL A 173 13.47 3.72 0.16
N GLU A 174 12.31 4.23 -0.26
CA GLU A 174 12.23 5.14 -1.42
C GLU A 174 12.95 6.46 -1.13
N TYR A 175 12.85 7.01 0.09
CA TYR A 175 13.59 8.22 0.47
C TYR A 175 15.10 7.99 0.57
N THR A 176 15.57 6.88 1.12
CA THR A 176 17.01 6.56 1.13
C THR A 176 17.57 6.43 -0.29
N ASN A 177 16.80 5.83 -1.19
CA ASN A 177 17.14 5.75 -2.61
C ASN A 177 17.17 7.09 -3.32
N LEU A 178 16.22 7.97 -3.01
CA LEU A 178 16.21 9.32 -3.56
C LEU A 178 17.51 10.05 -3.19
N VAL A 179 17.96 9.89 -1.94
CA VAL A 179 19.25 10.45 -1.50
C VAL A 179 20.42 9.83 -2.27
N GLY A 180 20.39 8.52 -2.51
CA GLY A 180 21.41 7.83 -3.31
C GLY A 180 21.45 8.32 -4.78
N ALA A 181 20.29 8.58 -5.37
CA ALA A 181 20.15 9.01 -6.74
C ALA A 181 20.51 10.50 -6.95
N LEU A 182 20.06 11.37 -6.02
CA LEU A 182 20.20 12.82 -6.14
C LEU A 182 21.42 13.40 -5.44
N THR A 183 21.99 12.73 -4.49
CA THR A 183 22.83 13.19 -3.38
C THR A 183 22.02 13.87 -2.27
N PHE A 184 22.50 13.79 -1.04
CA PHE A 184 21.83 14.34 0.15
C PHE A 184 21.40 15.82 -0.02
N ARG A 185 22.33 16.66 -0.46
CA ARG A 185 22.09 18.10 -0.62
C ARG A 185 20.96 18.40 -1.62
N LYS A 186 20.97 17.74 -2.76
CA LYS A 186 19.93 17.95 -3.80
C LYS A 186 18.59 17.41 -3.35
N THR A 187 18.56 16.32 -2.57
CA THR A 187 17.32 15.77 -1.99
C THR A 187 16.71 16.76 -1.01
N VAL A 188 17.51 17.33 -0.11
CA VAL A 188 17.05 18.38 0.81
C VAL A 188 16.51 19.58 0.04
N GLU A 189 17.25 20.06 -0.96
CA GLU A 189 16.84 21.19 -1.80
C GLU A 189 15.50 20.95 -2.49
N ALA A 190 15.32 19.77 -3.10
CA ALA A 190 14.09 19.40 -3.79
C ALA A 190 12.90 19.31 -2.83
N LEU A 191 13.06 18.63 -1.69
CA LEU A 191 11.97 18.38 -0.75
C LEU A 191 11.69 19.59 0.16
N SER A 192 12.62 20.51 0.37
CA SER A 192 12.42 21.70 1.22
C SER A 192 11.35 22.65 0.70
N SER A 193 10.98 22.56 -0.58
CA SER A 193 9.87 23.31 -1.18
C SER A 193 8.50 22.71 -0.90
N TYR A 194 8.44 21.51 -0.33
CA TYR A 194 7.21 20.78 -0.08
C TYR A 194 6.57 21.23 1.23
N LYS A 195 5.24 21.18 1.29
CA LYS A 195 4.50 21.45 2.53
C LYS A 195 4.46 20.23 3.45
N LEU A 196 4.37 19.05 2.85
CA LEU A 196 4.18 17.77 3.53
C LEU A 196 5.07 16.70 2.93
N VAL A 197 5.73 15.93 3.78
CA VAL A 197 6.43 14.70 3.44
C VAL A 197 5.85 13.56 4.27
N CYS A 198 5.25 12.59 3.58
CA CYS A 198 4.68 11.37 4.16
C CYS A 198 5.67 10.23 3.98
N ILE A 199 6.04 9.54 5.07
CA ILE A 199 6.97 8.43 5.07
C ILE A 199 6.25 7.18 5.57
N ASP A 200 5.94 6.28 4.67
CA ASP A 200 5.30 5.01 5.01
C ASP A 200 6.35 3.95 5.39
N GLU A 201 5.96 3.00 6.21
CA GLU A 201 6.82 1.89 6.63
C GLU A 201 8.19 2.35 7.17
N PHE A 202 8.14 3.25 8.15
CA PHE A 202 9.35 3.79 8.77
C PHE A 202 10.02 2.75 9.67
N GLU A 203 10.92 1.97 9.08
CA GLU A 203 11.67 0.92 9.77
C GLU A 203 13.17 1.16 9.61
N LEU A 204 13.95 0.94 10.67
CA LEU A 204 15.40 1.12 10.67
C LEU A 204 16.06 -0.25 10.64
N ASP A 205 16.53 -0.66 9.47
CA ASP A 205 17.21 -1.94 9.25
C ASP A 205 18.73 -1.80 9.13
N ASP A 206 19.22 -0.59 8.82
CA ASP A 206 20.62 -0.29 8.59
C ASP A 206 21.06 0.96 9.35
N PRO A 207 22.25 0.95 10.01
CA PRO A 207 22.78 2.10 10.73
C PRO A 207 23.02 3.32 9.85
N GLY A 208 23.50 3.11 8.61
CA GLY A 208 23.79 4.20 7.67
C GLY A 208 22.52 4.93 7.27
N ASP A 209 21.46 4.18 6.99
CA ASP A 209 20.14 4.73 6.68
C ASP A 209 19.53 5.46 7.88
N THR A 210 19.78 4.97 9.11
CA THR A 210 19.34 5.64 10.33
C THR A 210 19.92 7.06 10.44
N VAL A 211 21.25 7.21 10.26
CA VAL A 211 21.92 8.51 10.32
C VAL A 211 21.46 9.41 9.17
N LEU A 212 21.39 8.85 7.97
CA LEU A 212 20.97 9.54 6.77
C LEU A 212 19.57 10.15 6.92
N MET A 213 18.59 9.33 7.31
CA MET A 213 17.19 9.73 7.44
C MET A 213 16.97 10.66 8.63
N SER A 214 17.63 10.41 9.76
CA SER A 214 17.59 11.33 10.92
C SER A 214 18.03 12.74 10.53
N ARG A 215 19.11 12.84 9.75
CA ARG A 215 19.60 14.11 9.24
C ARG A 215 18.65 14.73 8.22
N LEU A 216 18.15 13.94 7.25
CA LEU A 216 17.20 14.41 6.22
C LEU A 216 15.96 15.02 6.87
N MET A 217 15.34 14.30 7.78
CA MET A 217 14.10 14.74 8.44
C MET A 217 14.30 16.00 9.27
N ARG A 218 15.45 16.13 9.93
CA ARG A 218 15.81 17.34 10.69
C ARG A 218 15.95 18.53 9.74
N GLU A 219 16.69 18.40 8.65
CA GLU A 219 16.89 19.50 7.69
C GLU A 219 15.58 19.93 7.02
N LEU A 220 14.68 18.97 6.73
CA LEU A 220 13.34 19.26 6.21
C LEU A 220 12.46 19.96 7.25
N ALA A 221 12.47 19.50 8.50
CA ALA A 221 11.76 20.14 9.59
C ALA A 221 12.24 21.57 9.86
N ASP A 222 13.56 21.79 9.82
CA ASP A 222 14.18 23.11 9.94
C ASP A 222 13.80 24.05 8.78
N ALA A 223 13.58 23.49 7.59
CA ALA A 223 13.06 24.20 6.44
C ALA A 223 11.53 24.49 6.53
N GLY A 224 10.86 23.95 7.54
CA GLY A 224 9.42 24.17 7.79
C GLY A 224 8.50 23.13 7.15
N VAL A 225 9.05 22.09 6.53
CA VAL A 225 8.30 20.96 5.97
C VAL A 225 7.63 20.18 7.11
N LYS A 226 6.37 19.84 6.95
CA LYS A 226 5.64 18.98 7.89
C LYS A 226 5.90 17.50 7.55
N LEU A 227 6.14 16.69 8.58
CA LEU A 227 6.51 15.29 8.44
C LEU A 227 5.43 14.41 9.05
N VAL A 228 5.04 13.35 8.35
CA VAL A 228 4.19 12.30 8.94
C VAL A 228 4.76 10.95 8.58
N ALA A 229 4.93 10.09 9.57
CA ALA A 229 5.48 8.75 9.38
C ALA A 229 4.54 7.68 9.93
N THR A 230 4.56 6.49 9.34
CA THR A 230 3.90 5.29 9.87
C THR A 230 4.93 4.20 10.14
N SER A 231 4.71 3.40 11.16
CA SER A 231 5.54 2.23 11.46
C SER A 231 4.76 1.19 12.27
N ASN A 232 5.31 -0.01 12.33
CA ASN A 232 4.87 -1.05 13.25
C ASN A 232 5.66 -1.03 14.56
N THR A 233 6.64 -0.13 14.66
CA THR A 233 7.59 -0.03 15.77
C THR A 233 7.52 1.37 16.37
N LEU A 234 7.50 1.47 17.71
CA LEU A 234 7.59 2.76 18.40
C LEU A 234 8.90 3.47 18.06
N PRO A 235 8.91 4.82 17.93
CA PRO A 235 10.13 5.55 17.57
C PRO A 235 11.33 5.28 18.48
N GLY A 236 11.09 5.04 19.76
CA GLY A 236 12.16 4.74 20.73
C GLY A 236 12.73 3.31 20.64
N ALA A 237 12.02 2.40 19.95
CA ALA A 237 12.41 1.01 19.75
C ALA A 237 12.85 0.71 18.31
N LEU A 238 12.96 1.74 17.47
CA LEU A 238 13.42 1.60 16.08
C LEU A 238 14.84 1.00 16.04
N GLY A 239 15.03 0.02 15.15
CA GLY A 239 16.30 -0.68 14.99
C GLY A 239 16.62 -1.72 16.08
N GLU A 240 15.79 -1.87 17.11
CA GLU A 240 16.00 -2.83 18.18
C GLU A 240 16.01 -4.26 17.63
N GLY A 241 17.05 -5.02 17.97
CA GLY A 241 17.24 -6.40 17.52
C GLY A 241 17.71 -6.57 16.07
N ARG A 242 17.83 -5.48 15.28
CA ARG A 242 18.24 -5.56 13.85
C ARG A 242 19.71 -5.20 13.63
N PHE A 243 20.25 -4.30 14.43
CA PHE A 243 21.67 -3.91 14.44
C PHE A 243 22.05 -3.43 15.84
N ALA A 244 23.29 -2.96 16.02
CA ALA A 244 23.72 -2.39 17.31
C ALA A 244 23.04 -1.03 17.58
N ALA A 245 21.71 -1.04 17.77
CA ALA A 245 20.87 0.14 17.93
C ALA A 245 21.31 1.04 19.09
N GLU A 246 21.96 0.47 20.12
CA GLU A 246 22.51 1.23 21.25
C GLU A 246 23.59 2.24 20.80
N ASP A 247 24.38 1.92 19.77
CA ASP A 247 25.41 2.81 19.24
C ASP A 247 24.80 4.02 18.50
N PHE A 248 23.54 3.91 18.07
CA PHE A 248 22.78 4.94 17.35
C PHE A 248 21.63 5.53 18.16
N LYS A 249 21.57 5.22 19.44
CA LYS A 249 20.47 5.65 20.33
C LYS A 249 20.23 7.15 20.31
N ARG A 250 21.30 7.93 20.20
CA ARG A 250 21.21 9.39 20.13
C ARG A 250 20.49 9.86 18.87
N GLU A 251 20.84 9.30 17.71
CA GLU A 251 20.23 9.61 16.42
C GLU A 251 18.76 9.22 16.41
N ILE A 252 18.44 8.02 16.92
CA ILE A 252 17.07 7.52 17.07
C ILE A 252 16.24 8.43 18.00
N GLN A 253 16.82 8.86 19.13
CA GLN A 253 16.16 9.79 20.04
C GLN A 253 15.92 11.17 19.43
N VAL A 254 16.90 11.71 18.70
CA VAL A 254 16.74 12.98 17.97
C VAL A 254 15.63 12.87 16.97
N LEU A 255 15.58 11.79 16.21
CA LEU A 255 14.53 11.51 15.24
C LEU A 255 13.16 11.38 15.92
N ALA A 256 13.05 10.58 16.96
CA ALA A 256 11.81 10.38 17.73
C ALA A 256 11.29 11.70 18.34
N SER A 257 12.19 12.60 18.73
CA SER A 257 11.82 13.90 19.30
C SER A 257 11.10 14.84 18.33
N GLN A 258 11.25 14.62 17.03
CA GLN A 258 10.61 15.40 15.96
C GLN A 258 9.09 15.14 15.88
N PHE A 259 8.63 13.99 16.38
CA PHE A 259 7.26 13.52 16.19
C PHE A 259 6.41 13.53 17.44
N GLU A 260 5.15 13.89 17.29
CA GLU A 260 4.09 13.49 18.20
C GLU A 260 3.65 12.07 17.83
N VAL A 261 3.78 11.13 18.77
CA VAL A 261 3.40 9.74 18.53
C VAL A 261 1.92 9.56 18.81
N HIS A 262 1.23 8.87 17.90
CA HIS A 262 -0.14 8.42 18.10
C HIS A 262 -0.23 6.93 17.77
N ARG A 263 -0.69 6.13 18.74
CA ARG A 263 -0.90 4.71 18.53
C ARG A 263 -2.26 4.46 17.90
N VAL A 264 -2.28 3.63 16.86
CA VAL A 264 -3.48 3.16 16.18
C VAL A 264 -3.65 1.68 16.54
N ASP A 265 -4.55 1.39 17.48
CA ASP A 265 -4.84 0.03 17.91
C ASP A 265 -5.84 -0.65 16.97
N GLY A 266 -5.80 -1.98 16.92
CA GLY A 266 -6.75 -2.77 16.15
C GLY A 266 -6.22 -4.14 15.77
N GLU A 267 -7.12 -4.96 15.23
CA GLU A 267 -6.77 -6.23 14.60
C GLU A 267 -6.34 -6.02 13.15
N ASP A 268 -5.58 -6.97 12.61
CA ASP A 268 -5.17 -6.94 11.21
C ASP A 268 -6.37 -7.13 10.27
N PHE A 269 -6.76 -6.07 9.58
CA PHE A 269 -7.88 -6.06 8.64
C PHE A 269 -7.59 -6.81 7.34
N ARG A 270 -6.32 -7.07 7.01
CA ARG A 270 -5.93 -7.72 5.75
C ARG A 270 -6.42 -9.17 5.67
N HIS A 271 -6.63 -9.84 6.81
CA HIS A 271 -7.13 -11.20 6.86
C HIS A 271 -8.65 -11.34 6.77
N ARG A 272 -9.39 -10.23 6.71
CA ARG A 272 -10.86 -10.27 6.62
C ARG A 272 -11.30 -10.47 5.17
N GLY A 273 -11.63 -11.73 4.82
CA GLY A 273 -12.30 -12.06 3.56
C GLY A 273 -11.40 -12.08 2.32
N LEU A 274 -10.08 -12.19 2.48
CA LEU A 274 -9.20 -12.47 1.35
C LEU A 274 -9.52 -13.86 0.80
N PRO A 275 -9.72 -14.03 -0.52
CA PRO A 275 -9.79 -15.35 -1.13
C PRO A 275 -8.48 -16.09 -0.88
N ALA A 276 -8.53 -17.41 -0.81
CA ALA A 276 -7.32 -18.23 -0.79
C ALA A 276 -6.43 -17.87 -2.00
N ALA A 277 -5.11 -17.96 -1.79
CA ALA A 277 -4.18 -17.77 -2.89
C ALA A 277 -4.53 -18.73 -4.05
N PRO A 278 -4.39 -18.29 -5.32
CA PRO A 278 -4.65 -19.17 -6.45
C PRO A 278 -3.76 -20.41 -6.36
N GLU A 279 -4.34 -21.57 -6.57
CA GLU A 279 -3.59 -22.81 -6.67
C GLU A 279 -2.67 -22.78 -7.91
N PRO A 280 -1.43 -23.27 -7.81
CA PRO A 280 -0.55 -23.37 -8.97
C PRO A 280 -1.12 -24.34 -10.00
N VAL A 281 -0.92 -24.01 -11.26
CA VAL A 281 -1.33 -24.89 -12.37
C VAL A 281 -0.24 -25.89 -12.72
N ALA A 282 -0.61 -27.00 -13.33
CA ALA A 282 0.35 -27.96 -13.87
C ALA A 282 1.15 -27.33 -15.02
N ASP A 283 2.43 -27.68 -15.16
CA ASP A 283 3.34 -27.04 -16.12
C ASP A 283 2.87 -27.19 -17.57
N ASP A 284 2.26 -28.31 -17.93
CA ASP A 284 1.68 -28.56 -19.25
C ASP A 284 0.43 -27.73 -19.54
N ALA A 285 -0.27 -27.27 -18.50
CA ALA A 285 -1.45 -26.42 -18.61
C ALA A 285 -1.13 -24.91 -18.48
N PHE A 286 0.10 -24.55 -18.15
CA PHE A 286 0.47 -23.18 -17.80
C PHE A 286 0.18 -22.17 -18.92
N ASP A 287 0.65 -22.41 -20.14
CA ASP A 287 0.47 -21.49 -21.26
C ASP A 287 -1.01 -21.31 -21.62
N ALA A 288 -1.77 -22.40 -21.58
CA ALA A 288 -3.20 -22.36 -21.82
C ALA A 288 -3.92 -21.53 -20.75
N LYS A 289 -3.47 -21.64 -19.49
CA LYS A 289 -4.05 -20.85 -18.37
C LYS A 289 -3.68 -19.37 -18.45
N VAL A 290 -2.45 -19.04 -18.82
CA VAL A 290 -2.03 -17.65 -19.08
C VAL A 290 -2.90 -17.02 -20.15
N GLU A 291 -3.09 -17.72 -21.26
CA GLU A 291 -3.94 -17.23 -22.36
C GLU A 291 -5.43 -17.15 -21.97
N GLU A 292 -5.92 -18.08 -21.15
CA GLU A 292 -7.29 -18.05 -20.62
C GLU A 292 -7.55 -16.82 -19.75
N VAL A 293 -6.59 -16.50 -18.85
CA VAL A 293 -6.73 -15.43 -17.86
C VAL A 293 -6.44 -14.07 -18.47
N PHE A 294 -5.44 -13.98 -19.35
CA PHE A 294 -4.86 -12.71 -19.80
C PHE A 294 -5.01 -12.44 -21.30
N GLY A 295 -5.78 -13.22 -22.04
CA GLY A 295 -5.92 -13.07 -23.49
C GLY A 295 -6.16 -11.62 -23.92
N GLY A 296 -5.26 -11.08 -24.76
CA GLY A 296 -5.29 -9.70 -25.23
C GLY A 296 -4.65 -8.66 -24.31
N GLN A 297 -4.05 -9.08 -23.20
CA GLN A 297 -3.40 -8.23 -22.21
C GLN A 297 -1.87 -8.34 -22.27
N THR A 298 -1.16 -7.45 -21.57
CA THR A 298 0.30 -7.47 -21.46
C THR A 298 0.71 -8.13 -20.14
N VAL A 299 1.42 -9.26 -20.22
CA VAL A 299 1.75 -10.10 -19.06
C VAL A 299 3.26 -10.27 -18.91
N GLY A 300 3.74 -10.12 -17.68
CA GLY A 300 5.11 -10.47 -17.32
C GLY A 300 5.24 -11.98 -17.13
N VAL A 301 5.96 -12.67 -18.02
CA VAL A 301 6.13 -14.13 -17.96
C VAL A 301 7.59 -14.45 -17.74
N ASP A 302 7.95 -15.09 -16.62
CA ASP A 302 9.32 -15.43 -16.29
C ASP A 302 9.40 -16.82 -15.64
N ASN A 303 10.57 -17.46 -15.73
CA ASN A 303 10.94 -18.55 -14.84
C ASN A 303 11.26 -17.95 -13.46
N PHE A 304 10.78 -18.57 -12.39
CA PHE A 304 10.91 -18.02 -11.05
C PHE A 304 12.37 -17.93 -10.58
N ALA A 305 13.22 -18.89 -10.92
CA ALA A 305 14.64 -18.85 -10.59
C ALA A 305 15.34 -17.65 -11.25
N ASP A 306 15.09 -17.43 -12.54
CA ASP A 306 15.67 -16.30 -13.27
C ASP A 306 15.17 -14.96 -12.75
N LEU A 307 13.90 -14.88 -12.38
CA LEU A 307 13.30 -13.70 -11.77
C LEU A 307 14.01 -13.34 -10.46
N VAL A 308 14.11 -14.27 -9.51
CA VAL A 308 14.71 -13.98 -8.20
C VAL A 308 16.20 -13.62 -8.32
N GLU A 309 16.94 -14.22 -9.28
CA GLU A 309 18.30 -13.79 -9.61
C GLU A 309 18.33 -12.37 -10.18
N HIS A 310 17.37 -12.04 -11.05
CA HIS A 310 17.28 -10.71 -11.67
C HIS A 310 16.95 -9.62 -10.64
N LEU A 311 16.12 -9.92 -9.63
CA LEU A 311 15.80 -8.98 -8.56
C LEU A 311 17.05 -8.52 -7.79
N ALA A 312 18.12 -9.31 -7.76
CA ALA A 312 19.41 -8.91 -7.18
C ALA A 312 20.11 -7.81 -8.01
N LYS A 313 19.81 -7.71 -9.30
CA LYS A 313 20.43 -6.76 -10.26
C LYS A 313 19.67 -5.43 -10.33
N VAL A 314 18.41 -5.41 -9.84
CA VAL A 314 17.53 -4.23 -9.83
C VAL A 314 17.33 -3.78 -8.39
N HIS A 315 17.55 -2.49 -8.12
CA HIS A 315 17.30 -1.98 -6.76
C HIS A 315 15.81 -2.02 -6.43
N PRO A 316 15.38 -2.45 -5.20
CA PRO A 316 13.98 -2.62 -4.81
C PRO A 316 13.07 -1.40 -5.05
N SER A 317 13.59 -0.17 -4.91
CA SER A 317 12.84 1.05 -5.22
C SER A 317 12.39 1.18 -6.67
N ARG A 318 12.97 0.39 -7.57
CA ARG A 318 12.63 0.38 -9.00
C ARG A 318 11.66 -0.73 -9.38
N TYR A 319 11.19 -1.52 -8.41
CA TYR A 319 10.28 -2.63 -8.71
C TYR A 319 8.90 -2.13 -9.18
N ARG A 320 8.49 -0.93 -8.79
CA ARG A 320 7.29 -0.30 -9.36
C ARG A 320 7.42 -0.13 -10.89
N GLN A 321 8.57 0.37 -11.36
CA GLN A 321 8.83 0.54 -12.79
C GLN A 321 9.12 -0.80 -13.50
N LEU A 322 9.65 -1.79 -12.76
CA LEU A 322 9.86 -3.13 -13.30
C LEU A 322 8.56 -3.77 -13.78
N ILE A 323 7.46 -3.56 -13.06
CA ILE A 323 6.12 -4.09 -13.36
C ILE A 323 5.21 -3.08 -14.08
N ASP A 324 5.74 -1.94 -14.51
CA ASP A 324 4.91 -0.91 -15.16
C ASP A 324 4.39 -1.34 -16.51
N GLY A 325 3.13 -0.98 -16.83
CA GLY A 325 2.45 -1.34 -18.07
C GLY A 325 2.09 -2.83 -18.19
N LEU A 326 2.10 -3.59 -17.09
CA LEU A 326 1.62 -4.97 -17.06
C LEU A 326 0.19 -5.04 -16.53
N ASP A 327 -0.59 -5.95 -17.11
CA ASP A 327 -1.94 -6.28 -16.67
C ASP A 327 -1.98 -7.54 -15.80
N GLY A 328 -0.87 -8.29 -15.75
CA GLY A 328 -0.75 -9.50 -14.93
C GLY A 328 0.65 -10.09 -14.94
N ILE A 329 0.83 -11.12 -14.15
CA ILE A 329 2.10 -11.84 -13.97
C ILE A 329 1.88 -13.32 -14.14
N ALA A 330 2.85 -13.99 -14.74
CA ALA A 330 2.85 -15.44 -14.86
C ALA A 330 4.26 -16.00 -14.57
N TRP A 331 4.37 -16.86 -13.56
CA TRP A 331 5.65 -17.45 -13.13
C TRP A 331 5.65 -18.96 -13.22
N ARG A 332 6.67 -19.48 -13.91
CA ARG A 332 6.92 -20.93 -13.98
C ARG A 332 7.84 -21.38 -12.86
N ASP A 333 7.64 -22.62 -12.43
CA ASP A 333 8.52 -23.32 -11.51
C ASP A 333 8.78 -22.57 -10.20
N VAL A 334 7.72 -22.01 -9.61
CA VAL A 334 7.80 -21.39 -8.29
C VAL A 334 8.31 -22.42 -7.28
N HIS A 335 9.33 -22.05 -6.51
CA HIS A 335 9.98 -22.91 -5.53
C HIS A 335 10.32 -22.14 -4.25
N PRO A 336 10.60 -22.84 -3.14
CA PRO A 336 10.96 -22.21 -1.88
C PRO A 336 12.24 -21.38 -1.99
N ILE A 337 12.22 -20.18 -1.40
CA ILE A 337 13.38 -19.29 -1.28
C ILE A 337 14.01 -19.54 0.08
N THR A 338 15.26 -19.97 0.08
CA THR A 338 16.02 -20.32 1.30
C THR A 338 16.95 -19.19 1.77
N GLU A 339 17.31 -18.27 0.88
CA GLU A 339 18.20 -17.17 1.20
C GLU A 339 17.40 -15.93 1.63
N GLN A 340 17.64 -15.44 2.84
CA GLN A 340 16.92 -14.32 3.43
C GLN A 340 16.98 -13.04 2.57
N SER A 341 18.13 -12.73 2.00
CA SER A 341 18.30 -11.53 1.16
C SER A 341 17.45 -11.58 -0.12
N VAL A 342 17.28 -12.77 -0.68
CA VAL A 342 16.41 -13.03 -1.84
C VAL A 342 14.95 -12.95 -1.43
N ALA A 343 14.59 -13.56 -0.30
CA ALA A 343 13.24 -13.52 0.24
C ALA A 343 12.76 -12.08 0.48
N LEU A 344 13.59 -11.23 1.11
CA LEU A 344 13.27 -9.82 1.34
C LEU A 344 13.00 -9.05 0.05
N ARG A 345 13.82 -9.28 -1.00
CA ARG A 345 13.57 -8.65 -2.32
C ARG A 345 12.28 -9.13 -2.95
N PHE A 346 11.99 -10.43 -2.83
CA PHE A 346 10.75 -10.99 -3.36
C PHE A 346 9.52 -10.44 -2.63
N VAL A 347 9.57 -10.28 -1.31
CA VAL A 347 8.51 -9.61 -0.52
C VAL A 347 8.24 -8.21 -1.07
N VAL A 348 9.29 -7.39 -1.29
CA VAL A 348 9.10 -6.05 -1.86
C VAL A 348 8.45 -6.09 -3.24
N LEU A 349 8.80 -7.06 -4.09
CA LEU A 349 8.12 -7.23 -5.38
C LEU A 349 6.65 -7.62 -5.18
N ALA A 350 6.37 -8.57 -4.29
CA ALA A 350 5.00 -9.01 -3.99
C ALA A 350 4.12 -7.85 -3.48
N ASP A 351 4.66 -6.98 -2.63
CA ASP A 351 3.97 -5.77 -2.18
C ASP A 351 3.63 -4.84 -3.34
N ARG A 352 4.55 -4.66 -4.31
CA ARG A 352 4.28 -3.84 -5.50
C ARG A 352 3.22 -4.43 -6.41
N LEU A 353 3.18 -5.78 -6.55
CA LEU A 353 2.13 -6.47 -7.30
C LEU A 353 0.77 -6.32 -6.60
N TYR A 354 0.77 -6.47 -5.29
CA TYR A 354 -0.42 -6.27 -4.46
C TYR A 354 -0.95 -4.82 -4.55
N ASP A 355 -0.06 -3.84 -4.50
CA ASP A 355 -0.41 -2.41 -4.63
C ASP A 355 -1.06 -2.08 -5.99
N LYS A 356 -0.67 -2.80 -7.06
CA LYS A 356 -1.25 -2.66 -8.39
C LYS A 356 -2.42 -3.60 -8.66
N ASP A 357 -2.78 -4.44 -7.69
CA ASP A 357 -3.82 -5.47 -7.82
C ASP A 357 -3.62 -6.37 -9.06
N LEU A 358 -2.34 -6.71 -9.36
CA LEU A 358 -1.99 -7.51 -10.51
C LEU A 358 -2.31 -9.00 -10.25
N PRO A 359 -3.17 -9.62 -11.07
CA PRO A 359 -3.43 -11.05 -10.95
C PRO A 359 -2.20 -11.88 -11.33
N ILE A 360 -2.05 -13.04 -10.67
CA ILE A 360 -0.89 -13.91 -10.84
C ILE A 360 -1.35 -15.31 -11.26
N VAL A 361 -0.70 -15.87 -12.28
CA VAL A 361 -0.76 -17.29 -12.64
C VAL A 361 0.59 -17.90 -12.34
N SER A 362 0.64 -19.06 -11.68
CA SER A 362 1.90 -19.74 -11.36
C SER A 362 1.83 -21.24 -11.55
N SER A 363 2.98 -21.85 -11.83
CA SER A 363 3.22 -23.29 -11.66
C SER A 363 4.26 -23.54 -10.57
N GLY A 364 4.41 -24.79 -10.11
CA GLY A 364 5.34 -25.16 -9.06
C GLY A 364 4.68 -25.24 -7.68
N VAL A 365 5.31 -24.68 -6.64
CA VAL A 365 4.72 -24.72 -5.28
C VAL A 365 3.75 -23.58 -5.04
N PRO A 366 2.74 -23.77 -4.17
CA PRO A 366 1.86 -22.70 -3.73
C PRO A 366 2.61 -21.55 -3.05
N PHE A 367 2.09 -20.31 -3.15
CA PHE A 367 2.78 -19.13 -2.61
C PHE A 367 2.94 -19.12 -1.09
N ASP A 368 2.08 -19.80 -0.36
CA ASP A 368 2.19 -20.00 1.10
C ASP A 368 3.41 -20.86 1.49
N LYS A 369 4.05 -21.53 0.52
CA LYS A 369 5.23 -22.37 0.70
C LYS A 369 6.50 -21.82 0.05
N VAL A 370 6.45 -20.59 -0.44
CA VAL A 370 7.63 -19.92 -1.04
C VAL A 370 8.65 -19.52 0.02
N PHE A 371 8.19 -19.20 1.24
CA PHE A 371 9.10 -18.92 2.35
C PHE A 371 9.24 -20.14 3.24
N THR A 372 10.49 -20.54 3.50
CA THR A 372 10.80 -21.58 4.49
C THR A 372 10.79 -20.97 5.89
N GLU A 373 10.22 -21.70 6.86
CA GLU A 373 10.27 -21.36 8.28
C GLU A 373 11.70 -21.26 8.81
#